data_c385c244ca4fd9e9e43a2d7aca7fe520
#
_entry.id   c385c244ca4fd9e9e43a2d7aca7fe520
#
_cell.length_a   1.000
_cell.length_b   1.000
_cell.length_c   1.000
_cell.angle_alpha   90.00
_cell.angle_beta   90.00
_cell.angle_gamma   90.00
#
_symmetry.space_group_name_H-M   'P 1'
#
loop_
_entity.id
_entity.type
_entity.pdbx_description
1 polymer ?
#
loop_
_entity_poly.entity_id
_entity_poly.type
_entity_poly.pdbx_seq_one_letter_code
_entity_poly.pdbx_strand_id
1 'polypeptide(L)'
;MGRARFARGIIAVKIKSSRMLLAYGFLRKIFEVFEKYKTPIDMITTSEVAVSVTIDNDEHLSEIIAELNNIASVEVEKEQTIVSIVGNEIAKTDAILKRLFDAINEVPVTMVSYGGSPHNISLLLPSAHKTKTLQLVNKGLFNL
;
A
#
# COMPACT_ATOMS: atom_id res chain seq x y z
N MET A 1 -12.75 8.53 18.78
CA MET A 1 -12.05 9.45 17.86
C MET A 1 -10.89 8.70 17.20
N GLY A 2 -10.63 8.97 15.93
CA GLY A 2 -9.57 8.31 15.19
C GLY A 2 -8.23 9.03 15.28
N ARG A 3 -7.20 8.40 14.72
CA ARG A 3 -5.87 8.98 14.61
C ARG A 3 -5.11 8.37 13.44
N ALA A 4 -4.05 9.05 13.00
CA ALA A 4 -3.12 8.53 12.02
C ALA A 4 -1.94 7.84 12.71
N ARG A 5 -1.54 6.70 12.15
CA ARG A 5 -0.37 5.92 12.58
C ARG A 5 0.53 5.69 11.39
N PHE A 6 1.77 5.27 11.62
CA PHE A 6 2.69 5.01 10.53
C PHE A 6 3.56 3.77 10.77
N ALA A 7 3.99 3.15 9.67
CA ALA A 7 5.06 2.16 9.63
C ALA A 7 5.99 2.52 8.49
N ARG A 8 7.30 2.56 8.74
CA ARG A 8 8.32 2.94 7.76
C ARG A 8 9.24 1.78 7.41
N GLY A 9 10.14 2.00 6.47
CA GLY A 9 10.99 0.93 5.94
C GLY A 9 10.21 0.02 5.01
N ILE A 10 9.15 0.54 4.41
CA ILE A 10 8.28 -0.23 3.54
C ILE A 10 8.82 -0.21 2.10
N ILE A 11 8.65 -1.33 1.42
CA ILE A 11 9.05 -1.51 0.03
C ILE A 11 7.81 -1.85 -0.77
N ALA A 12 7.54 -1.09 -1.83
CA ALA A 12 6.47 -1.40 -2.77
C ALA A 12 7.03 -2.22 -3.93
N VAL A 13 6.40 -3.35 -4.22
CA VAL A 13 6.74 -4.20 -5.35
C VAL A 13 5.56 -4.15 -6.33
N LYS A 14 5.77 -3.53 -7.48
CA LYS A 14 4.74 -3.33 -8.51
C LYS A 14 4.93 -4.34 -9.63
N ILE A 15 3.94 -5.17 -9.85
CA ILE A 15 3.99 -6.31 -10.76
C ILE A 15 2.98 -6.09 -11.88
N LYS A 16 3.46 -6.03 -13.12
CA LYS A 16 2.61 -5.79 -14.30
C LYS A 16 2.73 -6.93 -15.29
N SER A 17 1.60 -7.42 -15.78
CA SER A 17 1.58 -8.41 -16.84
C SER A 17 0.30 -8.32 -17.66
N SER A 18 0.43 -8.00 -18.93
CA SER A 18 -0.71 -7.97 -19.86
C SER A 18 -1.16 -9.36 -20.28
N ARG A 19 -0.28 -10.37 -20.18
CA ARG A 19 -0.57 -11.74 -20.60
C ARG A 19 -1.20 -12.60 -19.50
N MET A 20 -0.74 -12.42 -18.28
CA MET A 20 -1.04 -13.35 -17.18
C MET A 20 -2.21 -12.90 -16.33
N LEU A 21 -2.60 -11.64 -16.42
CA LEU A 21 -3.61 -11.07 -15.52
C LEU A 21 -4.98 -11.72 -15.69
N LEU A 22 -5.33 -12.10 -16.92
CA LEU A 22 -6.57 -12.80 -17.22
C LEU A 22 -6.44 -14.32 -17.08
N ALA A 23 -5.24 -14.83 -16.78
CA ALA A 23 -5.02 -16.25 -16.59
C ALA A 23 -5.38 -16.67 -15.17
N TYR A 24 -6.09 -17.79 -15.05
CA TYR A 24 -6.37 -18.36 -13.74
C TYR A 24 -5.06 -18.65 -13.00
N GLY A 25 -5.02 -18.32 -11.73
CA GLY A 25 -3.87 -18.64 -10.88
C GLY A 25 -2.72 -17.65 -10.95
N PHE A 26 -2.87 -16.51 -11.65
CA PHE A 26 -1.80 -15.50 -11.67
C PHE A 26 -1.48 -14.97 -10.28
N LEU A 27 -2.52 -14.58 -9.54
CA LEU A 27 -2.34 -14.11 -8.15
C LEU A 27 -1.72 -15.20 -7.26
N ARG A 28 -2.13 -16.42 -7.44
CA ARG A 28 -1.55 -17.56 -6.70
C ARG A 28 -0.05 -17.65 -6.94
N LYS A 29 0.39 -17.56 -8.19
CA LYS A 29 1.82 -17.63 -8.53
C LYS A 29 2.61 -16.51 -7.86
N ILE A 30 2.06 -15.30 -7.85
CA ILE A 30 2.69 -14.17 -7.17
C ILE A 30 2.83 -14.46 -5.67
N PHE A 31 1.75 -14.85 -5.01
CA PHE A 31 1.78 -15.08 -3.57
C PHE A 31 2.64 -16.28 -3.17
N GLU A 32 2.73 -17.31 -4.02
CA GLU A 32 3.63 -18.44 -3.79
C GLU A 32 5.09 -17.99 -3.72
N VAL A 33 5.49 -17.01 -4.52
CA VAL A 33 6.85 -16.48 -4.48
C VAL A 33 7.14 -15.85 -3.11
N PHE A 34 6.23 -15.01 -2.62
CA PHE A 34 6.41 -14.38 -1.30
C PHE A 34 6.38 -15.41 -0.16
N GLU A 35 5.53 -16.43 -0.26
CA GLU A 35 5.47 -17.52 0.71
C GLU A 35 6.76 -18.33 0.72
N LYS A 36 7.29 -18.67 -0.44
CA LYS A 36 8.53 -19.42 -0.60
C LYS A 36 9.69 -18.75 0.15
N TYR A 37 9.76 -17.44 0.10
CA TYR A 37 10.80 -16.67 0.76
C TYR A 37 10.36 -16.12 2.12
N LYS A 38 9.25 -16.61 2.66
CA LYS A 38 8.75 -16.26 4.00
C LYS A 38 8.67 -14.75 4.22
N THR A 39 8.20 -14.04 3.20
CA THR A 39 8.11 -12.57 3.22
C THR A 39 6.65 -12.15 3.30
N PRO A 40 6.19 -11.67 4.48
CA PRO A 40 4.80 -11.22 4.63
C PRO A 40 4.49 -10.00 3.79
N ILE A 41 3.24 -9.92 3.35
CA ILE A 41 2.71 -8.78 2.59
C ILE A 41 1.84 -7.95 3.52
N ASP A 42 2.06 -6.62 3.53
CA ASP A 42 1.28 -5.69 4.37
C ASP A 42 0.05 -5.14 3.64
N MET A 43 0.27 -4.49 2.50
CA MET A 43 -0.79 -3.95 1.66
C MET A 43 -0.79 -4.61 0.30
N ILE A 44 -1.97 -4.70 -0.31
CA ILE A 44 -2.10 -5.17 -1.68
C ILE A 44 -3.16 -4.33 -2.40
N THR A 45 -2.87 -3.95 -3.64
CA THR A 45 -3.86 -3.39 -4.56
C THR A 45 -3.77 -4.11 -5.89
N THR A 46 -4.89 -4.27 -6.55
CA THR A 46 -4.95 -4.90 -7.86
C THR A 46 -5.74 -4.04 -8.84
N SER A 47 -5.37 -4.13 -10.09
CA SER A 47 -6.11 -3.57 -11.22
C SER A 47 -6.11 -4.57 -12.36
N GLU A 48 -6.67 -4.21 -13.50
CA GLU A 48 -6.71 -5.11 -14.66
C GLU A 48 -5.32 -5.52 -15.16
N VAL A 49 -4.31 -4.69 -14.92
CA VAL A 49 -2.98 -4.89 -15.52
C VAL A 49 -1.86 -4.93 -14.48
N ALA A 50 -2.16 -4.79 -13.20
CA ALA A 50 -1.11 -4.67 -12.19
C ALA A 50 -1.54 -5.22 -10.84
N VAL A 51 -0.58 -5.77 -10.12
CA VAL A 51 -0.68 -6.13 -8.70
C VAL A 51 0.45 -5.40 -7.99
N SER A 52 0.12 -4.62 -6.98
CA SER A 52 1.12 -3.94 -6.17
C SER A 52 1.02 -4.44 -4.74
N VAL A 53 2.14 -4.84 -4.17
CA VAL A 53 2.21 -5.32 -2.78
C VAL A 53 3.27 -4.55 -2.02
N THR A 54 3.14 -4.51 -0.70
CA THR A 54 4.16 -3.94 0.17
C THR A 54 4.73 -5.00 1.09
N ILE A 55 6.02 -4.88 1.36
CA ILE A 55 6.75 -5.70 2.32
C ILE A 55 7.57 -4.78 3.23
N ASP A 56 7.97 -5.28 4.40
CA ASP A 56 8.69 -4.47 5.39
C ASP A 56 10.15 -4.89 5.59
N ASN A 57 10.63 -5.86 4.80
CA ASN A 57 12.05 -6.24 4.84
C ASN A 57 12.53 -6.61 3.44
N ASP A 58 13.82 -6.46 3.21
CA ASP A 58 14.44 -6.72 1.92
C ASP A 58 15.35 -7.96 1.91
N GLU A 59 15.27 -8.79 2.94
CA GLU A 59 16.15 -9.96 3.10
C GLU A 59 16.19 -10.85 1.85
N HIS A 60 15.03 -11.10 1.23
CA HIS A 60 14.90 -11.95 0.06
C HIS A 60 14.43 -11.20 -1.19
N LEU A 61 14.54 -9.88 -1.19
CA LEU A 61 13.99 -9.05 -2.27
C LEU A 61 14.58 -9.43 -3.63
N SER A 62 15.88 -9.65 -3.72
CA SER A 62 16.53 -10.01 -4.98
C SER A 62 16.01 -11.31 -5.57
N GLU A 63 15.82 -12.32 -4.72
CA GLU A 63 15.31 -13.64 -5.15
C GLU A 63 13.84 -13.52 -5.59
N ILE A 64 13.04 -12.75 -4.84
CA ILE A 64 11.64 -12.51 -5.17
C ILE A 64 11.52 -11.83 -6.53
N ILE A 65 12.29 -10.77 -6.76
CA ILE A 65 12.29 -10.05 -8.03
C ILE A 65 12.69 -10.97 -9.19
N ALA A 66 13.73 -11.77 -9.00
CA ALA A 66 14.22 -12.69 -10.02
C ALA A 66 13.13 -13.70 -10.44
N GLU A 67 12.40 -14.26 -9.47
CA GLU A 67 11.33 -15.20 -9.80
C GLU A 67 10.11 -14.50 -10.42
N LEU A 68 9.72 -13.34 -9.90
CA LEU A 68 8.59 -12.59 -10.47
C LEU A 68 8.88 -12.14 -11.91
N ASN A 69 10.12 -11.80 -12.23
CA ASN A 69 10.51 -11.41 -13.59
C ASN A 69 10.32 -12.50 -14.62
N ASN A 70 10.18 -13.76 -14.21
CA ASN A 70 9.87 -14.85 -15.13
C ASN A 70 8.42 -14.82 -15.64
N ILE A 71 7.53 -14.13 -14.92
CA ILE A 71 6.09 -14.12 -15.25
C ILE A 71 5.54 -12.71 -15.46
N ALA A 72 6.29 -11.66 -15.13
CA ALA A 72 5.79 -10.29 -15.20
C ALA A 72 6.96 -9.31 -15.24
N SER A 73 6.68 -8.03 -15.50
CA SER A 73 7.65 -6.96 -15.24
C SER A 73 7.48 -6.43 -13.82
N VAL A 74 8.59 -6.13 -13.17
CA VAL A 74 8.61 -5.77 -11.75
C VAL A 74 9.32 -4.44 -11.56
N GLU A 75 8.67 -3.51 -10.86
CA GLU A 75 9.26 -2.26 -10.40
C GLU A 75 9.27 -2.26 -8.88
N VAL A 76 10.31 -1.70 -8.28
CA VAL A 76 10.46 -1.63 -6.82
C VAL A 76 10.63 -0.17 -6.40
N GLU A 77 9.84 0.26 -5.43
CA GLU A 77 10.00 1.56 -4.79
C GLU A 77 10.32 1.34 -3.31
N LYS A 78 11.51 1.72 -2.90
CA LYS A 78 11.95 1.66 -1.50
C LYS A 78 11.64 2.98 -0.77
N GLU A 79 11.99 3.04 0.51
CA GLU A 79 11.83 4.23 1.35
C GLU A 79 10.39 4.72 1.37
N GLN A 80 9.45 3.80 1.56
CA GLN A 80 8.03 4.09 1.65
C GLN A 80 7.57 4.03 3.10
N THR A 81 6.46 4.68 3.37
CA THR A 81 5.80 4.67 4.68
C THR A 81 4.33 4.37 4.49
N ILE A 82 3.80 3.48 5.32
CA ILE A 82 2.36 3.26 5.42
C ILE A 82 1.82 4.20 6.50
N VAL A 83 0.87 5.04 6.13
CA VAL A 83 0.10 5.87 7.06
C VAL A 83 -1.29 5.29 7.16
N SER A 84 -1.69 4.87 8.34
CA SER A 84 -3.00 4.29 8.59
C SER A 84 -3.87 5.26 9.37
N ILE A 85 -5.05 5.56 8.83
CA ILE A 85 -6.08 6.36 9.50
C ILE A 85 -7.01 5.36 10.20
N VAL A 86 -7.00 5.39 11.53
CA VAL A 86 -7.69 4.39 12.36
C VAL A 86 -8.74 5.09 13.21
N GLY A 87 -9.92 4.55 13.24
CA GLY A 87 -11.00 5.05 14.09
C GLY A 87 -12.24 4.17 13.97
N ASN A 88 -13.11 4.22 14.98
CA ASN A 88 -14.33 3.42 14.94
C ASN A 88 -15.20 3.84 13.75
N GLU A 89 -15.40 2.92 12.81
CA GLU A 89 -16.16 3.13 11.58
C GLU A 89 -15.69 4.33 10.74
N ILE A 90 -14.41 4.67 10.82
CA ILE A 90 -13.85 5.83 10.11
C ILE A 90 -14.08 5.74 8.60
N ALA A 91 -14.01 4.55 8.02
CA ALA A 91 -14.20 4.36 6.59
C ALA A 91 -15.64 4.55 6.15
N LYS A 92 -16.59 4.55 7.07
CA LYS A 92 -18.01 4.79 6.81
C LYS A 92 -18.44 6.23 7.07
N THR A 93 -17.52 7.09 7.52
CA THR A 93 -17.80 8.50 7.75
C THR A 93 -18.11 9.18 6.43
N ASP A 94 -19.14 10.00 6.41
CA ASP A 94 -19.56 10.72 5.20
C ASP A 94 -18.43 11.54 4.61
N ALA A 95 -18.24 11.41 3.31
CA ALA A 95 -17.22 12.13 2.53
C ALA A 95 -15.80 11.96 3.05
N ILE A 96 -15.50 10.85 3.75
CA ILE A 96 -14.17 10.66 4.37
C ILE A 96 -13.03 10.68 3.33
N LEU A 97 -13.20 10.06 2.18
CA LEU A 97 -12.16 10.05 1.14
C LEU A 97 -11.92 11.45 0.59
N LYS A 98 -12.98 12.21 0.38
CA LYS A 98 -12.84 13.59 -0.09
C LYS A 98 -12.10 14.44 0.96
N ARG A 99 -12.50 14.34 2.22
CA ARG A 99 -11.86 15.08 3.32
C ARG A 99 -10.39 14.69 3.46
N LEU A 100 -10.09 13.39 3.35
CA LEU A 100 -8.72 12.89 3.42
C LEU A 100 -7.87 13.46 2.30
N PHE A 101 -8.30 13.33 1.05
CA PHE A 101 -7.50 13.79 -0.08
C PHE A 101 -7.44 15.30 -0.22
N ASP A 102 -8.45 16.02 0.26
CA ASP A 102 -8.36 17.49 0.38
C ASP A 102 -7.28 17.88 1.40
N ALA A 103 -7.19 17.16 2.51
CA ALA A 103 -6.20 17.44 3.56
C ALA A 103 -4.77 17.19 3.09
N ILE A 104 -4.55 16.18 2.25
CA ILE A 104 -3.22 15.78 1.77
C ILE A 104 -3.02 16.05 0.28
N ASN A 105 -3.66 17.09 -0.26
CA ASN A 105 -3.67 17.36 -1.69
C ASN A 105 -2.27 17.59 -2.30
N GLU A 106 -1.27 17.93 -1.49
CA GLU A 106 0.11 18.14 -1.95
C GLU A 106 1.01 16.91 -1.76
N VAL A 107 0.48 15.82 -1.21
CA VAL A 107 1.26 14.62 -0.90
C VAL A 107 1.15 13.62 -2.04
N PRO A 108 2.29 13.13 -2.58
CA PRO A 108 2.23 12.06 -3.58
C PRO A 108 1.88 10.73 -2.89
N VAL A 109 0.76 10.15 -3.26
CA VAL A 109 0.29 8.88 -2.70
C VAL A 109 0.58 7.77 -3.69
N THR A 110 1.25 6.71 -3.24
CA THR A 110 1.64 5.57 -4.07
C THR A 110 0.54 4.51 -4.13
N MET A 111 -0.09 4.21 -3.00
CA MET A 111 -1.16 3.22 -2.91
C MET A 111 -2.19 3.65 -1.87
N VAL A 112 -3.43 3.20 -2.07
CA VAL A 112 -4.52 3.40 -1.11
C VAL A 112 -5.21 2.07 -0.87
N SER A 113 -5.46 1.73 0.38
CA SER A 113 -6.30 0.60 0.76
C SER A 113 -7.53 1.12 1.49
N TYR A 114 -8.69 0.86 0.92
CA TYR A 114 -9.98 1.32 1.42
C TYR A 114 -11.06 0.29 1.08
N GLY A 115 -11.92 0.02 2.04
CA GLY A 115 -13.08 -0.84 1.82
C GLY A 115 -12.97 -2.23 2.44
N GLY A 116 -11.77 -2.67 2.80
CA GLY A 116 -11.57 -3.98 3.44
C GLY A 116 -11.90 -3.97 4.93
N SER A 117 -11.79 -2.82 5.58
CA SER A 117 -12.13 -2.66 6.99
C SER A 117 -12.92 -1.38 7.19
N PRO A 118 -13.99 -1.38 8.02
CA PRO A 118 -14.71 -0.15 8.34
C PRO A 118 -13.93 0.79 9.28
N HIS A 119 -12.85 0.32 9.88
CA HIS A 119 -12.11 1.05 10.93
C HIS A 119 -10.76 1.59 10.49
N ASN A 120 -10.40 1.44 9.22
CA ASN A 120 -9.06 1.73 8.76
C ASN A 120 -9.05 2.16 7.29
N ILE A 121 -8.22 3.16 7.00
CA ILE A 121 -7.84 3.56 5.64
C ILE A 121 -6.32 3.65 5.65
N SER A 122 -5.64 2.96 4.72
CA SER A 122 -4.18 2.96 4.67
C SER A 122 -3.67 3.60 3.40
N LEU A 123 -2.64 4.42 3.54
CA LEU A 123 -1.96 5.09 2.44
C LEU A 123 -0.51 4.66 2.42
N LEU A 124 0.02 4.44 1.22
CA LEU A 124 1.46 4.29 1.03
C LEU A 124 1.99 5.55 0.37
N LEU A 125 3.07 6.09 0.89
CA LEU A 125 3.68 7.31 0.38
C LEU A 125 5.19 7.32 0.63
N PRO A 126 5.96 8.13 -0.11
CA PRO A 126 7.39 8.25 0.16
C PRO A 126 7.66 8.76 1.57
N SER A 127 8.64 8.16 2.24
CA SER A 127 8.94 8.45 3.64
C SER A 127 9.31 9.92 3.90
N ALA A 128 9.80 10.64 2.89
CA ALA A 128 10.07 12.07 2.99
C ALA A 128 8.85 12.89 3.33
N HIS A 129 7.64 12.40 3.01
CA HIS A 129 6.38 13.10 3.25
C HIS A 129 5.65 12.61 4.51
N LYS A 130 6.25 11.72 5.28
CA LYS A 130 5.60 11.11 6.44
C LYS A 130 5.13 12.13 7.48
N THR A 131 6.03 12.95 7.96
CA THR A 131 5.72 13.91 9.03
C THR A 131 4.64 14.91 8.61
N LYS A 132 4.80 15.47 7.40
CA LYS A 132 3.82 16.40 6.85
C LYS A 132 2.45 15.74 6.71
N THR A 133 2.40 14.51 6.22
CA THR A 133 1.15 13.77 6.04
C THR A 133 0.45 13.54 7.38
N LEU A 134 1.18 13.10 8.40
CA LEU A 134 0.60 12.89 9.74
C LEU A 134 0.00 14.18 10.28
N GLN A 135 0.70 15.29 10.15
CA GLN A 135 0.22 16.59 10.60
C GLN A 135 -1.04 17.02 9.84
N LEU A 136 -1.04 16.90 8.53
CA LEU A 136 -2.16 17.29 7.69
C LEU A 136 -3.40 16.43 7.95
N VAL A 137 -3.23 15.13 8.10
CA VAL A 137 -4.34 14.21 8.38
C VAL A 137 -4.92 14.45 9.76
N ASN A 138 -4.07 14.58 10.78
CA ASN A 138 -4.54 14.80 12.13
C ASN A 138 -5.29 16.13 12.24
N LYS A 139 -4.78 17.17 11.60
CA LYS A 139 -5.44 18.48 11.59
C LYS A 139 -6.74 18.46 10.78
N GLY A 140 -6.71 17.89 9.58
CA GLY A 140 -7.83 17.95 8.64
C GLY A 140 -8.99 17.03 8.98
N LEU A 141 -8.72 15.87 9.61
CA LEU A 141 -9.75 14.90 9.93
C LEU A 141 -10.13 14.87 11.41
N PHE A 142 -9.20 15.14 12.31
CA PHE A 142 -9.40 14.93 13.73
C PHE A 142 -9.21 16.19 14.59
N ASN A 143 -8.87 17.31 13.99
CA ASN A 143 -8.58 18.58 14.69
C ASN A 143 -7.47 18.43 15.75
N LEU A 144 -6.52 17.58 15.47
CA LEU A 144 -5.35 17.38 16.32
C LEU A 144 -4.16 18.16 15.73
#